data_50c2f1ce69facba0667484f8c28bc44b
#
_entry.id   50c2f1ce69facba0667484f8c28bc44b
#
_cell.length_a   1.000
_cell.length_b   1.000
_cell.length_c   1.000
_cell.angle_alpha   90.00
_cell.angle_beta   90.00
_cell.angle_gamma   90.00
#
_symmetry.space_group_name_H-M   'P 1'
#
loop_
_entity.id
_entity.type
_entity.pdbx_description
1 polymer ?
#
loop_
_entity_poly.entity_id
_entity_poly.type
_entity_poly.pdbx_seq_one_letter_code
_entity_poly.pdbx_strand_id
1 'polypeptide(L)'
;MINARGRLALAVGSGARWASRVSGRGAGAMIGGLVAMTLDRSILRQLGTGRRTVVVTGTNGKSTTTRMTAAALSTLGAVATNTEGANMDAGLVAALAADRDAPLAVLEVDEMHVPHVADAVEPAVVILLNLSRDQLDRVGEINVI
;
A
#
# COMPACT_ATOMS: atom_id res chain seq x y z
N MET A 1 3.54 -13.62 10.34
CA MET A 1 2.23 -13.86 11.03
C MET A 1 1.81 -12.59 11.79
N ILE A 2 0.54 -12.18 11.71
CA ILE A 2 0.01 -11.00 12.39
C ILE A 2 -0.11 -11.32 13.89
N ASN A 3 0.53 -10.52 14.75
CA ASN A 3 0.49 -10.66 16.20
C ASN A 3 -0.85 -10.17 16.80
N ALA A 4 -1.06 -10.36 18.11
CA ALA A 4 -2.31 -9.95 18.78
C ALA A 4 -2.60 -8.45 18.67
N ARG A 5 -1.57 -7.60 18.78
CA ARG A 5 -1.67 -6.15 18.64
C ARG A 5 -2.08 -5.77 17.20
N GLY A 6 -1.47 -6.38 16.19
CA GLY A 6 -1.83 -6.18 14.79
C GLY A 6 -3.26 -6.61 14.48
N ARG A 7 -3.74 -7.71 15.06
CA ARG A 7 -5.14 -8.15 14.90
C ARG A 7 -6.11 -7.11 15.49
N LEU A 8 -5.81 -6.59 16.68
CA LEU A 8 -6.60 -5.53 17.31
C LEU A 8 -6.59 -4.26 16.45
N ALA A 9 -5.41 -3.83 15.99
CA ALA A 9 -5.25 -2.67 15.14
C ALA A 9 -6.10 -2.75 13.86
N LEU A 10 -6.09 -3.92 13.20
CA LEU A 10 -6.90 -4.16 12.01
C LEU A 10 -8.41 -4.21 12.31
N ALA A 11 -8.82 -4.78 13.44
CA ALA A 11 -10.22 -4.81 13.84
C ALA A 11 -10.76 -3.40 14.08
N VAL A 12 -10.02 -2.56 14.84
CA VAL A 12 -10.38 -1.15 15.09
C VAL A 12 -10.36 -0.34 13.80
N GLY A 13 -9.33 -0.53 12.94
CA GLY A 13 -9.24 0.10 11.63
C GLY A 13 -10.42 -0.26 10.71
N SER A 14 -10.88 -1.51 10.74
CA SER A 14 -12.05 -1.95 9.99
C SER A 14 -13.34 -1.29 10.50
N GLY A 15 -13.49 -1.13 11.81
CA GLY A 15 -14.59 -0.39 12.42
C GLY A 15 -14.60 1.09 12.02
N ALA A 16 -13.43 1.74 12.04
CA ALA A 16 -13.27 3.13 11.60
C ALA A 16 -13.61 3.30 10.11
N ARG A 17 -13.19 2.35 9.26
CA ARG A 17 -13.54 2.31 7.84
C ARG A 17 -15.06 2.20 7.63
N TRP A 18 -15.72 1.32 8.37
CA TRP A 18 -17.17 1.15 8.30
C TRP A 18 -17.89 2.42 8.72
N ALA A 19 -17.52 3.00 9.88
CA ALA A 19 -18.12 4.24 10.39
C ALA A 19 -17.95 5.41 9.41
N SER A 20 -16.78 5.55 8.77
CA SER A 20 -16.52 6.58 7.76
C SER A 20 -17.40 6.41 6.51
N ARG A 21 -17.64 5.17 6.07
CA ARG A 21 -18.55 4.89 4.93
C ARG A 21 -19.98 5.25 5.26
N VAL A 22 -20.48 4.86 6.43
CA VAL A 22 -21.84 5.15 6.87
C VAL A 22 -22.08 6.64 7.03
N SER A 23 -21.06 7.40 7.48
CA SER A 23 -21.14 8.86 7.62
C SER A 23 -20.95 9.66 6.33
N GLY A 24 -20.79 9.00 5.19
CA GLY A 24 -20.67 9.65 3.84
C GLY A 24 -19.38 10.44 3.63
N ARG A 25 -18.37 10.29 4.50
CA ARG A 25 -17.09 11.03 4.44
C ARG A 25 -16.04 10.44 3.49
N GLY A 26 -16.43 9.60 2.55
CA GLY A 26 -15.67 9.18 1.37
C GLY A 26 -14.48 8.25 1.60
N ALA A 27 -13.36 8.72 2.07
CA ALA A 27 -12.07 8.03 2.08
C ALA A 27 -11.88 6.91 3.14
N GLY A 28 -12.90 6.11 3.42
CA GLY A 28 -12.91 5.12 4.50
C GLY A 28 -11.75 4.11 4.50
N ALA A 29 -11.19 3.78 3.33
CA ALA A 29 -10.06 2.85 3.25
C ALA A 29 -8.80 3.44 3.90
N MET A 30 -8.44 4.68 3.57
CA MET A 30 -7.27 5.36 4.16
C MET A 30 -7.43 5.57 5.67
N ILE A 31 -8.64 5.92 6.15
CA ILE A 31 -8.90 6.10 7.59
C ILE A 31 -8.64 4.80 8.35
N GLY A 32 -9.10 3.66 7.83
CA GLY A 32 -8.84 2.36 8.45
C GLY A 32 -7.36 2.02 8.54
N GLY A 33 -6.60 2.28 7.48
CA GLY A 33 -5.15 2.09 7.45
C GLY A 33 -4.41 3.00 8.43
N LEU A 34 -4.78 4.28 8.48
CA LEU A 34 -4.19 5.26 9.42
C LEU A 34 -4.42 4.86 10.88
N VAL A 35 -5.64 4.46 11.24
CA VAL A 35 -5.97 3.96 12.58
C VAL A 35 -5.17 2.71 12.92
N ALA A 36 -5.06 1.76 11.99
CA ALA A 36 -4.27 0.55 12.21
C ALA A 36 -2.79 0.87 12.45
N MET A 37 -2.20 1.80 11.68
CA MET A 37 -0.81 2.23 11.84
C MET A 37 -0.55 3.00 13.14
N THR A 38 -1.50 3.79 13.65
CA THR A 38 -1.38 4.47 14.94
C THR A 38 -1.37 3.48 16.11
N LEU A 39 -2.13 2.40 16.00
CA LEU A 39 -2.17 1.35 17.02
C LEU A 39 -0.99 0.39 16.94
N ASP A 40 -0.53 0.09 15.73
CA ASP A 40 0.63 -0.78 15.51
C ASP A 40 1.48 -0.29 14.32
N ARG A 41 2.61 0.35 14.62
CA ARG A 41 3.56 0.87 13.62
C ARG A 41 4.20 -0.22 12.76
N SER A 42 4.20 -1.46 13.23
CA SER A 42 4.76 -2.60 12.48
C SER A 42 3.73 -3.30 11.57
N ILE A 43 2.51 -2.77 11.49
CA ILE A 43 1.41 -3.44 10.79
C ILE A 43 1.69 -3.68 9.30
N LEU A 44 2.35 -2.72 8.62
CA LEU A 44 2.73 -2.87 7.22
C LEU A 44 3.67 -4.08 7.03
N ARG A 45 4.70 -4.19 7.86
CA ARG A 45 5.62 -5.35 7.87
C ARG A 45 4.89 -6.66 8.14
N GLN A 46 4.01 -6.69 9.13
CA GLN A 46 3.24 -7.89 9.46
C GLN A 46 2.33 -8.34 8.32
N LEU A 47 1.74 -7.39 7.59
CA LEU A 47 0.89 -7.67 6.43
C LEU A 47 1.70 -8.07 5.19
N GLY A 48 2.91 -7.54 5.02
CA GLY A 48 3.83 -7.89 3.93
C GLY A 48 4.46 -9.28 4.10
N THR A 49 4.69 -9.70 5.34
CA THR A 49 5.37 -10.97 5.63
C THR A 49 4.64 -12.18 5.04
N GLY A 50 5.39 -13.02 4.31
CA GLY A 50 4.89 -14.26 3.70
C GLY A 50 4.20 -14.06 2.34
N ARG A 51 4.21 -12.84 1.79
CA ARG A 51 3.73 -12.54 0.43
C ARG A 51 4.90 -12.30 -0.51
N ARG A 52 4.72 -12.64 -1.77
CA ARG A 52 5.63 -12.18 -2.83
C ARG A 52 5.11 -10.84 -3.35
N THR A 53 5.83 -9.78 -3.03
CA THR A 53 5.40 -8.41 -3.33
C THR A 53 6.17 -7.84 -4.51
N VAL A 54 5.45 -7.16 -5.40
CA VAL A 54 5.99 -6.26 -6.43
C VAL A 54 5.67 -4.84 -6.02
N VAL A 55 6.68 -3.98 -5.97
CA VAL A 55 6.51 -2.54 -5.78
C VAL A 55 6.62 -1.84 -7.12
N VAL A 56 5.69 -0.95 -7.44
CA VAL A 56 5.69 -0.11 -8.64
C VAL A 56 5.79 1.35 -8.21
N THR A 57 6.81 2.04 -8.70
CA THR A 57 7.05 3.45 -8.38
C THR A 57 7.53 4.24 -9.61
N GLY A 58 7.52 5.56 -9.51
CA GLY A 58 7.90 6.50 -10.55
C GLY A 58 6.90 7.65 -10.67
N THR A 59 7.26 8.72 -11.34
CA THR A 59 6.43 9.92 -11.45
C THR A 59 5.15 9.66 -12.25
N ASN A 60 5.27 9.01 -13.42
CA ASN A 60 4.17 8.74 -14.33
C ASN A 60 4.01 7.26 -14.64
N GLY A 61 2.74 6.82 -14.84
CA GLY A 61 2.42 5.45 -15.27
C GLY A 61 2.25 4.44 -14.13
N LYS A 62 2.44 4.82 -12.87
CA LYS A 62 2.32 3.93 -11.70
C LYS A 62 1.03 3.11 -11.70
N SER A 63 -0.12 3.77 -11.70
CA SER A 63 -1.44 3.10 -11.60
C SER A 63 -1.72 2.16 -12.77
N THR A 64 -1.34 2.55 -13.99
CA THR A 64 -1.51 1.69 -15.17
C THR A 64 -0.63 0.46 -15.07
N THR A 65 0.65 0.63 -14.74
CA THR A 65 1.59 -0.50 -14.60
C THR A 65 1.19 -1.42 -13.46
N THR A 66 0.75 -0.86 -12.32
CA THR A 66 0.24 -1.64 -11.17
C THR A 66 -0.93 -2.52 -11.58
N ARG A 67 -1.93 -1.95 -12.30
CA ARG A 67 -3.09 -2.72 -12.80
C ARG A 67 -2.69 -3.82 -13.78
N MET A 68 -1.82 -3.52 -14.74
CA MET A 68 -1.35 -4.50 -15.72
C MET A 68 -0.58 -5.64 -15.04
N THR A 69 0.32 -5.29 -14.11
CA THR A 69 1.10 -6.28 -13.34
C THR A 69 0.18 -7.14 -12.46
N ALA A 70 -0.78 -6.52 -11.76
CA ALA A 70 -1.74 -7.25 -10.94
C ALA A 70 -2.62 -8.19 -11.79
N ALA A 71 -3.08 -7.74 -12.96
CA ALA A 71 -3.85 -8.57 -13.88
C ALA A 71 -3.03 -9.76 -14.39
N ALA A 72 -1.77 -9.55 -14.76
CA ALA A 72 -0.89 -10.63 -15.17
C ALA A 72 -0.66 -11.65 -14.03
N LEU A 73 -0.37 -11.18 -12.82
CA LEU A 73 -0.10 -12.04 -11.66
C LEU A 73 -1.37 -12.74 -11.14
N SER A 74 -2.56 -12.21 -11.40
CA SER A 74 -3.82 -12.85 -11.01
C SER A 74 -4.05 -14.21 -11.65
N THR A 75 -3.35 -14.51 -12.75
CA THR A 75 -3.33 -15.85 -13.36
C THR A 75 -2.63 -16.91 -12.50
N LEU A 76 -1.79 -16.45 -11.56
CA LEU A 76 -1.02 -17.32 -10.65
C LEU A 76 -1.67 -17.45 -9.27
N GLY A 77 -2.62 -16.58 -8.93
CA GLY A 77 -3.31 -16.60 -7.64
C GLY A 77 -3.90 -15.25 -7.26
N ALA A 78 -4.46 -15.17 -6.05
CA ALA A 78 -5.01 -13.93 -5.52
C ALA A 78 -3.92 -12.87 -5.35
N VAL A 79 -4.23 -11.61 -5.71
CA VAL A 79 -3.31 -10.48 -5.68
C VAL A 79 -3.91 -9.33 -4.88
N ALA A 80 -3.25 -8.93 -3.79
CA ALA A 80 -3.58 -7.70 -3.08
C ALA A 80 -2.99 -6.48 -3.83
N THR A 81 -3.79 -5.41 -3.98
CA THR A 81 -3.33 -4.21 -4.68
C THR A 81 -4.07 -2.95 -4.23
N ASN A 82 -3.39 -1.81 -4.26
CA ASN A 82 -3.92 -0.49 -3.89
C ASN A 82 -4.32 0.32 -5.13
N THR A 83 -5.25 -0.18 -5.92
CA THR A 83 -5.63 0.36 -7.25
C THR A 83 -6.25 1.76 -7.28
N GLU A 84 -6.57 2.37 -6.15
CA GLU A 84 -7.31 3.64 -6.08
C GLU A 84 -6.39 4.87 -5.85
N GLY A 85 -5.11 4.80 -6.23
CA GLY A 85 -4.16 5.90 -6.06
C GLY A 85 -3.77 6.16 -4.59
N ALA A 86 -4.11 5.25 -3.68
CA ALA A 86 -3.72 5.31 -2.28
C ALA A 86 -2.29 4.77 -2.11
N ASN A 87 -1.31 5.49 -2.67
CA ASN A 87 0.11 5.11 -2.80
C ASN A 87 0.97 5.45 -1.56
N MET A 88 0.33 5.87 -0.47
CA MET A 88 0.95 6.12 0.84
C MET A 88 0.65 4.97 1.81
N ASP A 89 1.39 4.87 2.87
CA ASP A 89 1.37 3.77 3.86
C ASP A 89 -0.02 3.33 4.31
N ALA A 90 -0.90 4.29 4.63
CA ALA A 90 -2.26 3.97 5.07
C ALA A 90 -3.08 3.25 3.98
N GLY A 91 -2.87 3.62 2.71
CA GLY A 91 -3.48 2.95 1.57
C GLY A 91 -2.93 1.54 1.36
N LEU A 92 -1.60 1.38 1.51
CA LEU A 92 -0.94 0.08 1.42
C LEU A 92 -1.44 -0.88 2.50
N VAL A 93 -1.51 -0.40 3.75
CA VAL A 93 -2.06 -1.17 4.88
C VAL A 93 -3.52 -1.56 4.62
N ALA A 94 -4.34 -0.64 4.12
CA ALA A 94 -5.74 -0.92 3.81
C ALA A 94 -5.90 -1.97 2.71
N ALA A 95 -5.09 -1.91 1.64
CA ALA A 95 -5.10 -2.86 0.55
C ALA A 95 -4.67 -4.26 1.01
N LEU A 96 -3.53 -4.35 1.71
CA LEU A 96 -3.03 -5.63 2.22
C LEU A 96 -3.95 -6.24 3.29
N ALA A 97 -4.67 -5.40 4.05
CA ALA A 97 -5.63 -5.87 5.05
C ALA A 97 -6.95 -6.36 4.43
N ALA A 98 -7.34 -5.83 3.26
CA ALA A 98 -8.53 -6.26 2.54
C ALA A 98 -8.37 -7.70 2.00
N ASP A 99 -7.20 -8.01 1.47
CA ASP A 99 -6.87 -9.29 0.84
C ASP A 99 -5.80 -10.04 1.64
N ARG A 100 -6.12 -10.35 2.91
CA ARG A 100 -5.13 -10.92 3.86
C ARG A 100 -4.52 -12.24 3.41
N ASP A 101 -5.29 -13.04 2.71
CA ASP A 101 -4.89 -14.40 2.31
C ASP A 101 -4.25 -14.44 0.92
N ALA A 102 -4.16 -13.30 0.23
CA ALA A 102 -3.52 -13.22 -1.07
C ALA A 102 -2.01 -13.50 -0.93
N PRO A 103 -1.47 -14.53 -1.61
CA PRO A 103 -0.04 -14.85 -1.56
C PRO A 103 0.83 -13.85 -2.33
N LEU A 104 0.19 -13.07 -3.21
CA LEU A 104 0.84 -12.08 -4.06
C LEU A 104 0.36 -10.67 -3.71
N ALA A 105 1.22 -9.68 -3.89
CA ALA A 105 0.86 -8.27 -3.81
C ALA A 105 1.52 -7.46 -4.92
N VAL A 106 0.80 -6.49 -5.47
CA VAL A 106 1.34 -5.46 -6.37
C VAL A 106 0.97 -4.11 -5.80
N LEU A 107 1.97 -3.38 -5.34
CA LEU A 107 1.78 -2.14 -4.60
C LEU A 107 2.29 -0.94 -5.41
N GLU A 108 1.41 0.00 -5.68
CA GLU A 108 1.77 1.33 -6.12
C GLU A 108 2.31 2.12 -4.93
N VAL A 109 3.54 2.62 -5.03
CA VAL A 109 4.21 3.35 -3.94
C VAL A 109 4.71 4.69 -4.45
N ASP A 110 4.44 5.75 -3.68
CA ASP A 110 5.01 7.07 -3.93
C ASP A 110 6.53 7.02 -3.73
N GLU A 111 7.27 7.76 -4.55
CA GLU A 111 8.74 7.69 -4.62
C GLU A 111 9.40 7.92 -3.25
N MET A 112 8.87 8.88 -2.47
CA MET A 112 9.41 9.21 -1.14
C MET A 112 9.16 8.11 -0.11
N HIS A 113 8.17 7.25 -0.35
CA HIS A 113 7.80 6.16 0.56
C HIS A 113 8.52 4.84 0.24
N VAL A 114 9.17 4.73 -0.92
CA VAL A 114 9.80 3.48 -1.38
C VAL A 114 10.81 2.91 -0.37
N PRO A 115 11.75 3.68 0.21
CA PRO A 115 12.77 3.10 1.08
C PRO A 115 12.16 2.35 2.28
N HIS A 116 11.29 3.01 3.04
CA HIS A 116 10.71 2.37 4.23
C HIS A 116 9.65 1.30 3.92
N VAL A 117 8.94 1.45 2.78
CA VAL A 117 8.01 0.41 2.32
C VAL A 117 8.79 -0.84 1.90
N ALA A 118 9.89 -0.67 1.16
CA ALA A 118 10.75 -1.79 0.78
C ALA A 118 11.32 -2.52 2.00
N ASP A 119 11.78 -1.78 3.01
CA ASP A 119 12.24 -2.35 4.28
C ASP A 119 11.12 -3.11 5.04
N ALA A 120 9.87 -2.68 4.87
CA ALA A 120 8.75 -3.29 5.54
C ALA A 120 8.23 -4.54 4.83
N VAL A 121 8.10 -4.52 3.50
CA VAL A 121 7.45 -5.60 2.74
C VAL A 121 8.46 -6.54 2.05
N GLU A 122 9.74 -6.20 2.03
CA GLU A 122 10.83 -6.97 1.40
C GLU A 122 10.45 -7.44 -0.02
N PRO A 123 10.24 -6.51 -0.97
CA PRO A 123 9.68 -6.83 -2.26
C PRO A 123 10.57 -7.78 -3.06
N ALA A 124 9.98 -8.76 -3.73
CA ALA A 124 10.70 -9.63 -4.66
C ALA A 124 11.13 -8.90 -5.93
N VAL A 125 10.39 -7.85 -6.33
CA VAL A 125 10.65 -7.03 -7.52
C VAL A 125 10.27 -5.58 -7.21
N VAL A 126 11.09 -4.64 -7.68
CA VAL A 126 10.78 -3.22 -7.74
C VAL A 126 10.76 -2.80 -9.21
N ILE A 127 9.66 -2.22 -9.66
CA ILE A 127 9.51 -1.63 -10.99
C ILE A 127 9.64 -0.12 -10.84
N LEU A 128 10.79 0.40 -11.26
CA LEU A 128 11.06 1.84 -11.33
C LEU A 128 10.78 2.32 -12.75
N LEU A 129 9.75 3.15 -12.94
CA LEU A 129 9.32 3.59 -14.27
C LEU A 129 10.12 4.79 -14.76
N ASN A 130 9.95 5.91 -14.09
CA ASN A 130 10.61 7.17 -14.46
C ASN A 130 10.61 8.12 -13.25
N LEU A 131 11.60 9.03 -13.25
CA LEU A 131 11.65 10.17 -12.36
C LEU A 131 11.69 11.42 -13.23
N SER A 132 10.63 12.22 -13.24
CA SER A 132 10.53 13.43 -14.04
C SER A 132 10.16 14.65 -13.19
N ARG A 133 10.46 15.85 -13.73
CA ARG A 133 10.20 17.12 -13.07
C ARG A 133 8.74 17.57 -13.08
N ASP A 134 7.80 16.74 -13.52
CA ASP A 134 6.41 17.12 -13.76
C ASP A 134 5.61 17.53 -12.50
N GLN A 135 6.20 17.40 -11.33
CA GLN A 135 5.59 17.82 -10.06
C GLN A 135 6.42 18.92 -9.38
N LEU A 136 6.71 19.99 -10.12
CA LEU A 136 7.47 21.16 -9.64
C LEU A 136 6.87 21.83 -8.39
N ASP A 137 5.62 21.61 -8.08
CA ASP A 137 4.98 22.11 -6.85
C ASP A 137 5.49 21.42 -5.57
N ARG A 138 6.27 20.34 -5.72
CA ARG A 138 6.93 19.62 -4.63
C ARG A 138 8.45 19.80 -4.66
N VAL A 139 8.87 21.03 -4.75
CA VAL A 139 10.25 21.50 -5.10
C VAL A 139 11.40 20.96 -4.22
N GLY A 140 11.14 20.26 -3.14
CA GLY A 140 12.20 19.65 -2.33
C GLY A 140 12.63 18.25 -2.73
N GLU A 141 11.84 17.55 -3.56
CA GLU A 141 11.93 16.09 -3.69
C GLU A 141 13.07 15.61 -4.61
N ILE A 142 13.37 16.36 -5.69
CA ILE A 142 14.38 15.90 -6.68
C ILE A 142 15.81 15.95 -6.14
N ASN A 143 16.08 16.79 -5.15
CA ASN A 143 17.41 16.90 -4.56
C ASN A 143 17.65 15.93 -3.39
N VAL A 144 16.67 15.11 -3.02
CA VAL A 144 16.69 14.19 -1.87
C VAL A 144 16.61 12.74 -2.31
N ILE A 145 16.23 12.47 -3.55
CA ILE A 145 16.22 11.16 -4.17
C ILE A 145 17.53 10.92 -4.91
#